data_00298b7126624f6b1fc0c01dc90c8018
#
_entry.id   00298b7126624f6b1fc0c01dc90c8018
#
_cell.length_a   1.000
_cell.length_b   1.000
_cell.length_c   1.000
_cell.angle_alpha   90.00
_cell.angle_beta   90.00
_cell.angle_gamma   90.00
#
_symmetry.space_group_name_H-M   'P 1'
#
loop_
_entity.id
_entity.type
_entity.pdbx_description
1 polymer ?
#
loop_
_entity_poly.entity_id
_entity_poly.type
_entity_poly.pdbx_seq_one_letter_code
_entity_poly.pdbx_strand_id
1 'polypeptide(L)'
;MQKQLAILLTAFGFIASAQNNFNYKNDFKTILTKTKDANDKLCYDKLLSRFESNDSTLSNPEVLALLIGFTARTEYKPYEDLKEENAIYNLNAEGKYDEALQKANEFLKTHPLSVKVIYEKSFSYYKAHYIDSAKFYVKQGQKIFKAMAYSGTGKSKETPMFSLGPTDGQDYIYKYIDGGIGNKGSGQDEDGNFMEILEISLKVGEPYSLFFIIQHAKEKVQKGK
;
A
#
# COMPACT_ATOMS: atom_id res chain seq x y z
N MET A 1 -47.96 45.01 9.19
CA MET A 1 -47.79 43.72 9.86
C MET A 1 -47.07 42.77 8.90
N GLN A 2 -45.73 42.74 8.96
CA GLN A 2 -44.90 41.80 8.17
C GLN A 2 -44.58 40.60 9.07
N LYS A 3 -45.04 39.40 8.68
CA LYS A 3 -44.65 38.14 9.30
C LYS A 3 -43.32 37.69 8.75
N GLN A 4 -42.27 37.72 9.54
CA GLN A 4 -41.00 37.10 9.24
C GLN A 4 -41.12 35.57 9.42
N LEU A 5 -40.89 34.84 8.32
CA LEU A 5 -40.85 33.38 8.32
C LEU A 5 -39.40 32.98 8.61
N ALA A 6 -39.10 32.49 9.80
CA ALA A 6 -37.81 31.94 10.18
C ALA A 6 -37.67 30.54 9.60
N ILE A 7 -36.82 30.39 8.59
CA ILE A 7 -36.45 29.07 8.07
C ILE A 7 -35.34 28.49 8.96
N LEU A 8 -35.69 27.48 9.74
CA LEU A 8 -34.73 26.69 10.52
C LEU A 8 -34.01 25.73 9.57
N LEU A 9 -32.78 26.08 9.14
CA LEU A 9 -31.89 25.15 8.46
C LEU A 9 -31.33 24.18 9.51
N THR A 10 -31.93 23.00 9.62
CA THR A 10 -31.29 21.86 10.30
C THR A 10 -30.17 21.32 9.42
N ALA A 11 -28.93 21.69 9.72
CA ALA A 11 -27.76 21.07 9.16
C ALA A 11 -27.67 19.61 9.67
N PHE A 12 -28.15 18.67 8.88
CA PHE A 12 -27.85 17.25 9.07
C PHE A 12 -26.38 17.07 8.74
N GLY A 13 -25.53 17.12 9.76
CA GLY A 13 -24.15 16.64 9.67
C GLY A 13 -24.17 15.15 9.39
N PHE A 14 -23.91 14.77 8.15
CA PHE A 14 -23.52 13.39 7.84
C PHE A 14 -22.18 13.14 8.54
N ILE A 15 -22.24 12.52 9.71
CA ILE A 15 -21.10 11.83 10.28
C ILE A 15 -20.89 10.61 9.37
N ALA A 16 -20.08 10.77 8.33
CA ALA A 16 -19.53 9.63 7.60
C ALA A 16 -18.67 8.89 8.62
N SER A 17 -19.24 7.88 9.29
CA SER A 17 -18.46 6.91 10.01
C SER A 17 -17.50 6.30 8.99
N ALA A 18 -16.20 6.51 9.16
CA ALA A 18 -15.17 5.86 8.37
C ALA A 18 -15.37 4.36 8.58
N GLN A 19 -16.02 3.72 7.60
CA GLN A 19 -16.27 2.29 7.64
C GLN A 19 -14.92 1.61 7.49
N ASN A 20 -14.43 0.98 8.55
CA ASN A 20 -13.24 0.15 8.49
C ASN A 20 -13.58 -1.06 7.64
N ASN A 21 -13.07 -1.08 6.40
CA ASN A 21 -13.39 -2.12 5.43
C ASN A 21 -12.58 -3.41 5.65
N PHE A 22 -11.62 -3.38 6.58
CA PHE A 22 -10.74 -4.50 6.90
C PHE A 22 -10.31 -4.42 8.36
N ASN A 23 -10.40 -5.54 9.07
CA ASN A 23 -9.86 -5.71 10.42
C ASN A 23 -8.80 -6.80 10.40
N TYR A 24 -7.56 -6.44 10.73
CA TYR A 24 -6.43 -7.37 10.63
C TYR A 24 -6.65 -8.66 11.42
N LYS A 25 -7.12 -8.57 12.67
CA LYS A 25 -7.36 -9.71 13.55
C LYS A 25 -8.40 -10.69 12.99
N ASN A 26 -9.50 -10.15 12.45
CA ASN A 26 -10.64 -10.94 12.03
C ASN A 26 -10.50 -11.45 10.59
N ASP A 27 -9.96 -10.61 9.69
CA ASP A 27 -10.07 -10.81 8.26
C ASP A 27 -8.79 -11.39 7.64
N PHE A 28 -7.60 -11.05 8.17
CA PHE A 28 -6.33 -11.41 7.55
C PHE A 28 -6.21 -12.91 7.27
N LYS A 29 -6.44 -13.75 8.29
CA LYS A 29 -6.32 -15.21 8.15
C LYS A 29 -7.38 -15.80 7.22
N THR A 30 -8.60 -15.26 7.27
CA THR A 30 -9.70 -15.69 6.42
C THR A 30 -9.41 -15.38 4.94
N ILE A 31 -8.96 -14.16 4.65
CA ILE A 31 -8.56 -13.75 3.30
C ILE A 31 -7.37 -14.59 2.82
N LEU A 32 -6.34 -14.74 3.67
CA LEU A 32 -5.16 -15.55 3.33
C LEU A 32 -5.52 -16.99 2.99
N THR A 33 -6.50 -17.59 3.67
CA THR A 33 -6.97 -18.94 3.35
C THR A 33 -7.64 -18.99 1.97
N LYS A 34 -8.48 -18.00 1.66
CA LYS A 34 -9.15 -17.90 0.34
C LYS A 34 -8.15 -17.72 -0.80
N THR A 35 -7.06 -16.95 -0.58
CA THR A 35 -6.05 -16.75 -1.63
C THR A 35 -5.28 -18.03 -1.99
N LYS A 36 -5.30 -19.06 -1.14
CA LYS A 36 -4.68 -20.36 -1.38
C LYS A 36 -5.61 -21.35 -2.10
N ASP A 37 -6.91 -21.09 -2.11
CA ASP A 37 -7.89 -21.95 -2.76
C ASP A 37 -7.99 -21.62 -4.26
N ALA A 38 -7.59 -22.56 -5.11
CA ALA A 38 -7.66 -22.40 -6.57
C ALA A 38 -9.07 -22.17 -7.11
N ASN A 39 -10.11 -22.57 -6.37
CA ASN A 39 -11.51 -22.39 -6.75
C ASN A 39 -12.10 -21.06 -6.28
N ASP A 40 -11.49 -20.42 -5.28
CA ASP A 40 -11.99 -19.12 -4.77
C ASP A 40 -11.73 -18.01 -5.80
N LYS A 41 -12.63 -17.03 -5.83
CA LYS A 41 -12.47 -15.80 -6.63
C LYS A 41 -11.27 -14.96 -6.19
N LEU A 42 -10.83 -15.11 -4.95
CA LEU A 42 -9.65 -14.44 -4.37
C LEU A 42 -8.36 -15.26 -4.54
N CYS A 43 -8.38 -16.36 -5.32
CA CYS A 43 -7.17 -17.13 -5.61
C CYS A 43 -6.01 -16.22 -6.04
N TYR A 44 -4.86 -16.35 -5.38
CA TYR A 44 -3.69 -15.48 -5.58
C TYR A 44 -3.28 -15.42 -7.06
N ASP A 45 -3.13 -16.56 -7.72
CA ASP A 45 -2.63 -16.59 -9.11
C ASP A 45 -3.62 -15.94 -10.10
N LYS A 46 -4.93 -16.06 -9.86
CA LYS A 46 -5.96 -15.36 -10.64
C LYS A 46 -5.88 -13.84 -10.46
N LEU A 47 -5.73 -13.40 -9.20
CA LEU A 47 -5.63 -11.98 -8.89
C LEU A 47 -4.32 -11.38 -9.42
N LEU A 48 -3.21 -12.11 -9.32
CA LEU A 48 -1.92 -11.69 -9.83
C LEU A 48 -1.96 -11.46 -11.33
N SER A 49 -2.49 -12.43 -12.11
CA SER A 49 -2.63 -12.29 -13.57
C SER A 49 -3.44 -11.04 -13.96
N ARG A 50 -4.53 -10.75 -13.24
CA ARG A 50 -5.33 -9.53 -13.44
C ARG A 50 -4.59 -8.26 -13.06
N PHE A 51 -3.80 -8.31 -12.00
CA PHE A 51 -2.97 -7.17 -11.56
C PHE A 51 -1.87 -6.88 -12.58
N GLU A 52 -1.15 -7.90 -13.05
CA GLU A 52 -0.07 -7.79 -14.02
C GLU A 52 -0.55 -7.26 -15.38
N SER A 53 -1.75 -7.65 -15.82
CA SER A 53 -2.38 -7.12 -17.02
C SER A 53 -2.98 -5.72 -16.83
N ASN A 54 -2.90 -5.17 -15.64
CA ASN A 54 -3.48 -3.87 -15.27
C ASN A 54 -5.01 -3.80 -15.45
N ASP A 55 -5.70 -4.95 -15.26
CA ASP A 55 -7.16 -5.06 -15.38
C ASP A 55 -7.85 -3.93 -14.59
N SER A 56 -8.62 -3.11 -15.31
CA SER A 56 -9.32 -1.95 -14.74
C SER A 56 -10.50 -2.33 -13.83
N THR A 57 -10.98 -3.57 -13.92
CA THR A 57 -12.08 -4.10 -13.11
C THR A 57 -11.61 -4.69 -11.78
N LEU A 58 -10.29 -4.83 -11.58
CA LEU A 58 -9.72 -5.33 -10.32
C LEU A 58 -9.99 -4.33 -9.19
N SER A 59 -10.81 -4.73 -8.24
CA SER A 59 -11.28 -3.88 -7.13
C SER A 59 -10.25 -3.75 -6.00
N ASN A 60 -10.39 -2.71 -5.17
CA ASN A 60 -9.49 -2.49 -4.02
C ASN A 60 -9.46 -3.68 -3.03
N PRO A 61 -10.61 -4.32 -2.65
CA PRO A 61 -10.58 -5.52 -1.81
C PRO A 61 -9.88 -6.72 -2.48
N GLU A 62 -9.96 -6.86 -3.81
CA GLU A 62 -9.22 -7.92 -4.53
C GLU A 62 -7.72 -7.64 -4.53
N VAL A 63 -7.29 -6.38 -4.70
CA VAL A 63 -5.86 -6.02 -4.58
C VAL A 63 -5.38 -6.21 -3.15
N LEU A 64 -6.17 -5.85 -2.14
CA LEU A 64 -5.82 -6.13 -0.74
C LEU A 64 -5.66 -7.64 -0.49
N ALA A 65 -6.57 -8.47 -1.03
CA ALA A 65 -6.46 -9.92 -0.93
C ALA A 65 -5.18 -10.44 -1.63
N LEU A 66 -4.81 -9.86 -2.77
CA LEU A 66 -3.57 -10.18 -3.47
C LEU A 66 -2.34 -9.86 -2.62
N LEU A 67 -2.29 -8.68 -1.97
CA LEU A 67 -1.22 -8.30 -1.05
C LEU A 67 -1.13 -9.28 0.13
N ILE A 68 -2.26 -9.61 0.75
CA ILE A 68 -2.32 -10.58 1.84
C ILE A 68 -1.85 -11.95 1.37
N GLY A 69 -2.28 -12.41 0.19
CA GLY A 69 -1.87 -13.68 -0.40
C GLY A 69 -0.36 -13.79 -0.60
N PHE A 70 0.29 -12.71 -1.01
CA PHE A 70 1.74 -12.66 -1.19
C PHE A 70 2.51 -12.92 0.12
N THR A 71 1.97 -12.55 1.27
CA THR A 71 2.62 -12.78 2.57
C THR A 71 2.90 -14.26 2.88
N ALA A 72 2.17 -15.18 2.22
CA ALA A 72 2.36 -16.63 2.37
C ALA A 72 3.39 -17.22 1.39
N ARG A 73 3.87 -16.44 0.42
CA ARG A 73 4.84 -16.93 -0.56
C ARG A 73 6.22 -17.08 0.08
N THR A 74 7.02 -18.00 -0.46
CA THR A 74 8.41 -18.22 0.00
C THR A 74 9.29 -17.02 -0.29
N GLU A 75 9.01 -16.33 -1.37
CA GLU A 75 9.71 -15.13 -1.85
C GLU A 75 9.46 -13.91 -0.95
N TYR A 76 8.37 -13.87 -0.17
CA TYR A 76 8.08 -12.75 0.70
C TYR A 76 9.10 -12.64 1.84
N LYS A 77 10.02 -11.69 1.76
CA LYS A 77 11.10 -11.44 2.71
C LYS A 77 11.25 -9.94 3.00
N PRO A 78 10.24 -9.31 3.57
CA PRO A 78 10.01 -7.86 3.56
C PRO A 78 11.14 -6.99 4.11
N TYR A 79 12.03 -7.54 4.93
CA TYR A 79 13.20 -6.82 5.44
C TYR A 79 14.48 -7.10 4.64
N GLU A 80 14.63 -8.31 4.10
CA GLU A 80 15.78 -8.67 3.25
C GLU A 80 15.66 -7.97 1.89
N ASP A 81 14.45 -7.87 1.37
CA ASP A 81 14.12 -7.28 0.07
C ASP A 81 14.51 -5.79 -0.01
N LEU A 82 14.54 -5.07 1.13
CA LEU A 82 14.93 -3.66 1.20
C LEU A 82 16.29 -3.38 0.56
N LYS A 83 17.23 -4.31 0.64
CA LYS A 83 18.56 -4.16 0.03
C LYS A 83 18.47 -4.04 -1.48
N GLU A 84 17.70 -4.92 -2.11
CA GLU A 84 17.54 -4.94 -3.57
C GLU A 84 16.70 -3.76 -4.05
N GLU A 85 15.64 -3.43 -3.34
CA GLU A 85 14.80 -2.25 -3.60
C GLU A 85 15.62 -0.96 -3.54
N ASN A 86 16.47 -0.80 -2.53
CA ASN A 86 17.36 0.35 -2.41
C ASN A 86 18.45 0.37 -3.50
N ALA A 87 18.94 -0.78 -3.93
CA ALA A 87 19.90 -0.85 -5.03
C ALA A 87 19.28 -0.35 -6.34
N ILE A 88 18.03 -0.68 -6.63
CA ILE A 88 17.30 -0.18 -7.81
C ILE A 88 17.09 1.34 -7.72
N TYR A 89 16.67 1.83 -6.55
CA TYR A 89 16.53 3.27 -6.31
C TYR A 89 17.85 4.01 -6.54
N ASN A 90 18.98 3.49 -6.04
CA ASN A 90 20.30 4.11 -6.17
C ASN A 90 20.76 4.17 -7.64
N LEU A 91 20.52 3.12 -8.43
CA LEU A 91 20.79 3.13 -9.87
C LEU A 91 20.02 4.26 -10.58
N ASN A 92 18.77 4.45 -10.24
CA ASN A 92 17.97 5.56 -10.74
C ASN A 92 18.52 6.93 -10.31
N ALA A 93 18.92 7.06 -9.06
CA ALA A 93 19.52 8.29 -8.53
C ALA A 93 20.85 8.65 -9.21
N GLU A 94 21.63 7.63 -9.64
CA GLU A 94 22.86 7.77 -10.38
C GLU A 94 22.64 7.98 -11.89
N GLY A 95 21.39 7.97 -12.38
CA GLY A 95 21.06 8.11 -13.80
C GLY A 95 21.28 6.83 -14.64
N LYS A 96 21.52 5.69 -14.00
CA LYS A 96 21.74 4.38 -14.65
C LYS A 96 20.41 3.68 -14.91
N TYR A 97 19.58 4.30 -15.76
CA TYR A 97 18.18 3.88 -15.96
C TYR A 97 18.04 2.50 -16.57
N ASP A 98 18.92 2.11 -17.50
CA ASP A 98 18.89 0.78 -18.14
C ASP A 98 19.24 -0.32 -17.14
N GLU A 99 20.24 -0.12 -16.28
CA GLU A 99 20.62 -1.04 -15.22
C GLU A 99 19.50 -1.15 -14.18
N ALA A 100 18.87 -0.02 -13.82
CA ALA A 100 17.71 0.01 -12.93
C ALA A 100 16.53 -0.78 -13.52
N LEU A 101 16.23 -0.63 -14.81
CA LEU A 101 15.20 -1.39 -15.51
C LEU A 101 15.49 -2.88 -15.52
N GLN A 102 16.72 -3.28 -15.84
CA GLN A 102 17.12 -4.69 -15.84
C GLN A 102 16.92 -5.30 -14.45
N LYS A 103 17.44 -4.64 -13.41
CA LYS A 103 17.35 -5.12 -12.03
C LYS A 103 15.90 -5.13 -11.52
N ALA A 104 15.10 -4.10 -11.84
CA ALA A 104 13.69 -4.04 -11.50
C ALA A 104 12.88 -5.16 -12.19
N ASN A 105 13.17 -5.44 -13.47
CA ASN A 105 12.54 -6.54 -14.19
C ASN A 105 12.82 -7.89 -13.54
N GLU A 106 14.05 -8.13 -13.09
CA GLU A 106 14.43 -9.36 -12.42
C GLU A 106 13.73 -9.50 -11.07
N PHE A 107 13.79 -8.45 -10.26
CA PHE A 107 13.18 -8.44 -8.93
C PHE A 107 11.66 -8.64 -8.98
N LEU A 108 10.96 -7.96 -9.89
CA LEU A 108 9.50 -8.04 -10.00
C LEU A 108 8.99 -9.40 -10.48
N LYS A 109 9.83 -10.29 -11.04
CA LYS A 109 9.41 -11.66 -11.37
C LYS A 109 9.00 -12.46 -10.13
N THR A 110 9.65 -12.20 -9.02
CA THR A 110 9.39 -12.89 -7.74
C THR A 110 8.69 -12.00 -6.70
N HIS A 111 8.78 -10.69 -6.87
CA HIS A 111 8.20 -9.68 -5.96
C HIS A 111 7.25 -8.71 -6.71
N PRO A 112 6.22 -9.24 -7.40
CA PRO A 112 5.39 -8.46 -8.33
C PRO A 112 4.62 -7.33 -7.67
N LEU A 113 4.56 -7.30 -6.33
CA LEU A 113 3.79 -6.35 -5.53
C LEU A 113 4.67 -5.35 -4.76
N SER A 114 5.99 -5.33 -4.99
CA SER A 114 6.86 -4.28 -4.42
C SER A 114 6.50 -2.93 -5.03
N VAL A 115 5.74 -2.14 -4.28
CA VAL A 115 5.28 -0.82 -4.74
C VAL A 115 6.45 0.11 -5.02
N LYS A 116 7.51 0.03 -4.21
CA LYS A 116 8.74 0.79 -4.41
C LYS A 116 9.36 0.49 -5.77
N VAL A 117 9.60 -0.79 -6.08
CA VAL A 117 10.25 -1.18 -7.34
C VAL A 117 9.34 -0.90 -8.56
N ILE A 118 8.03 -1.05 -8.42
CA ILE A 118 7.06 -0.66 -9.45
C ILE A 118 7.21 0.83 -9.81
N TYR A 119 7.33 1.71 -8.82
CA TYR A 119 7.52 3.15 -9.07
C TYR A 119 8.93 3.47 -9.58
N GLU A 120 9.97 2.80 -9.09
CA GLU A 120 11.33 2.96 -9.60
C GLU A 120 11.42 2.53 -11.07
N LYS A 121 10.79 1.43 -11.44
CA LYS A 121 10.69 0.98 -12.84
C LYS A 121 9.93 1.98 -13.72
N SER A 122 8.82 2.53 -13.20
CA SER A 122 8.10 3.61 -13.87
C SER A 122 8.98 4.82 -14.12
N PHE A 123 9.75 5.23 -13.11
CA PHE A 123 10.68 6.36 -13.21
C PHE A 123 11.77 6.12 -14.26
N SER A 124 12.37 4.94 -14.29
CA SER A 124 13.37 4.57 -15.32
C SER A 124 12.78 4.66 -16.72
N TYR A 125 11.57 4.11 -16.94
CA TYR A 125 10.88 4.23 -18.24
C TYR A 125 10.59 5.68 -18.62
N TYR A 126 10.17 6.50 -17.66
CA TYR A 126 9.95 7.93 -17.90
C TYR A 126 11.24 8.63 -18.36
N LYS A 127 12.36 8.37 -17.68
CA LYS A 127 13.69 8.93 -18.03
C LYS A 127 14.21 8.44 -19.37
N ALA A 128 13.87 7.22 -19.74
CA ALA A 128 14.18 6.64 -21.06
C ALA A 128 13.17 7.02 -22.16
N HIS A 129 12.24 7.94 -21.88
CA HIS A 129 11.18 8.43 -22.78
C HIS A 129 10.14 7.38 -23.23
N TYR A 130 10.02 6.25 -22.53
CA TYR A 130 8.96 5.25 -22.74
C TYR A 130 7.72 5.59 -21.91
N ILE A 131 7.01 6.65 -22.30
CA ILE A 131 5.95 7.27 -21.51
C ILE A 131 4.78 6.32 -21.22
N ASP A 132 4.36 5.51 -22.18
CA ASP A 132 3.25 4.57 -21.99
C ASP A 132 3.60 3.45 -21.00
N SER A 133 4.84 2.94 -21.08
CA SER A 133 5.33 1.98 -20.08
C SER A 133 5.40 2.62 -18.68
N ALA A 134 5.88 3.85 -18.57
CA ALA A 134 5.90 4.57 -17.31
C ALA A 134 4.48 4.69 -16.71
N LYS A 135 3.50 5.13 -17.50
CA LYS A 135 2.10 5.24 -17.08
C LYS A 135 1.50 3.89 -16.67
N PHE A 136 1.87 2.81 -17.35
CA PHE A 136 1.42 1.45 -17.01
C PHE A 136 1.80 1.08 -15.59
N TYR A 137 3.09 1.26 -15.20
CA TYR A 137 3.58 0.94 -13.87
C TYR A 137 3.06 1.91 -12.79
N VAL A 138 2.88 3.20 -13.11
CA VAL A 138 2.18 4.13 -12.19
C VAL A 138 0.78 3.61 -11.86
N LYS A 139 0.01 3.13 -12.85
CA LYS A 139 -1.33 2.58 -12.61
C LYS A 139 -1.30 1.35 -11.70
N GLN A 140 -0.31 0.47 -11.85
CA GLN A 140 -0.14 -0.68 -10.93
C GLN A 140 0.14 -0.22 -9.50
N GLY A 141 1.10 0.69 -9.30
CA GLY A 141 1.40 1.23 -7.97
C GLY A 141 0.21 1.94 -7.33
N GLN A 142 -0.57 2.69 -8.12
CA GLN A 142 -1.80 3.33 -7.64
C GLN A 142 -2.87 2.33 -7.17
N LYS A 143 -2.96 1.13 -7.77
CA LYS A 143 -3.87 0.08 -7.29
C LYS A 143 -3.48 -0.38 -5.90
N ILE A 144 -2.18 -0.57 -5.65
CA ILE A 144 -1.68 -0.94 -4.32
C ILE A 144 -2.02 0.15 -3.29
N PHE A 145 -1.73 1.41 -3.57
CA PHE A 145 -2.04 2.51 -2.65
C PHE A 145 -3.54 2.66 -2.38
N LYS A 146 -4.39 2.46 -3.39
CA LYS A 146 -5.85 2.45 -3.21
C LYS A 146 -6.33 1.28 -2.35
N ALA A 147 -5.69 0.11 -2.45
CA ALA A 147 -5.99 -1.02 -1.58
C ALA A 147 -5.54 -0.78 -0.14
N MET A 148 -4.39 -0.12 0.07
CA MET A 148 -3.94 0.33 1.39
C MET A 148 -4.98 1.30 1.99
N ALA A 149 -5.39 2.34 1.28
CA ALA A 149 -6.41 3.30 1.72
C ALA A 149 -7.79 2.65 1.94
N TYR A 150 -8.14 1.60 1.20
CA TYR A 150 -9.36 0.83 1.39
C TYR A 150 -9.33 0.03 2.70
N SER A 151 -8.16 -0.49 3.09
CA SER A 151 -8.03 -1.34 4.30
C SER A 151 -8.26 -0.57 5.60
N GLY A 152 -8.00 0.73 5.63
CA GLY A 152 -8.18 1.57 6.81
C GLY A 152 -7.91 3.04 6.50
N THR A 153 -8.31 3.94 7.39
CA THR A 153 -8.04 5.37 7.24
C THR A 153 -6.59 5.74 7.57
N GLY A 154 -5.91 4.90 8.32
CA GLY A 154 -4.59 5.16 8.89
C GLY A 154 -4.56 6.27 9.95
N LYS A 155 -5.67 6.89 10.28
CA LYS A 155 -5.71 8.07 11.18
C LYS A 155 -5.64 7.73 12.66
N SER A 156 -5.82 6.47 13.01
CA SER A 156 -5.74 5.98 14.39
C SER A 156 -5.26 4.53 14.42
N LYS A 157 -4.95 4.04 15.62
CA LYS A 157 -4.53 2.65 15.86
C LYS A 157 -5.65 1.64 15.59
N GLU A 158 -6.90 2.07 15.68
CA GLU A 158 -8.10 1.25 15.46
C GLU A 158 -8.39 1.06 13.97
N THR A 159 -7.88 1.96 13.13
CA THR A 159 -8.12 1.95 11.68
C THR A 159 -6.84 2.03 10.86
N PRO A 160 -5.80 1.22 11.17
CA PRO A 160 -4.53 1.28 10.45
C PRO A 160 -4.69 0.84 9.01
N MET A 161 -3.88 1.38 8.11
CA MET A 161 -3.78 0.89 6.74
C MET A 161 -2.92 -0.38 6.70
N PHE A 162 -3.31 -1.37 5.91
CA PHE A 162 -2.47 -2.53 5.63
C PHE A 162 -1.28 -2.12 4.75
N SER A 163 -0.08 -2.51 5.15
CA SER A 163 1.17 -2.29 4.40
C SER A 163 1.86 -3.62 4.21
N LEU A 164 2.25 -3.97 2.99
CA LEU A 164 2.89 -5.26 2.70
C LEU A 164 4.30 -5.32 3.31
N GLY A 165 5.05 -4.24 3.19
CA GLY A 165 6.41 -4.11 3.69
C GLY A 165 6.62 -2.88 4.59
N PRO A 166 7.77 -2.80 5.28
CA PRO A 166 8.04 -1.73 6.25
C PRO A 166 8.30 -0.36 5.61
N THR A 167 8.46 -0.27 4.28
CA THR A 167 8.67 1.00 3.57
C THR A 167 7.46 1.46 2.76
N ASP A 168 6.45 0.61 2.59
CA ASP A 168 5.29 0.94 1.75
C ASP A 168 4.50 2.13 2.30
N GLY A 169 4.42 2.27 3.63
CA GLY A 169 3.82 3.44 4.28
C GLY A 169 4.55 4.73 3.92
N GLN A 170 5.88 4.69 3.83
CA GLN A 170 6.70 5.83 3.42
C GLN A 170 6.47 6.16 1.94
N ASP A 171 6.44 5.15 1.07
CA ASP A 171 6.13 5.33 -0.35
C ASP A 171 4.71 5.85 -0.57
N TYR A 172 3.74 5.40 0.23
CA TYR A 172 2.37 5.94 0.23
C TYR A 172 2.35 7.44 0.53
N ILE A 173 3.09 7.90 1.56
CA ILE A 173 3.17 9.31 1.91
C ILE A 173 3.83 10.12 0.80
N TYR A 174 5.00 9.69 0.30
CA TYR A 174 5.74 10.44 -0.71
C TYR A 174 5.07 10.44 -2.09
N LYS A 175 4.53 9.29 -2.52
CA LYS A 175 4.11 9.09 -3.92
C LYS A 175 2.60 9.21 -4.14
N TYR A 176 1.78 9.05 -3.08
CA TYR A 176 0.32 9.11 -3.18
C TYR A 176 -0.28 10.35 -2.51
N ILE A 177 0.26 10.75 -1.36
CA ILE A 177 -0.19 11.95 -0.64
C ILE A 177 0.57 13.21 -1.10
N ASP A 178 1.76 13.07 -1.69
CA ASP A 178 2.73 14.16 -1.98
C ASP A 178 3.15 14.91 -0.71
N GLY A 179 3.31 14.16 0.41
CA GLY A 179 3.73 14.66 1.70
C GLY A 179 5.18 14.35 2.00
N GLY A 180 5.74 15.06 2.99
CA GLY A 180 7.01 14.69 3.62
C GLY A 180 6.78 13.78 4.83
N ILE A 181 7.86 13.17 5.35
CA ILE A 181 7.84 12.39 6.58
C ILE A 181 8.64 13.14 7.64
N GLY A 182 8.00 13.37 8.79
CA GLY A 182 8.62 13.89 9.99
C GLY A 182 9.17 12.74 10.86
N ASN A 183 8.64 12.61 12.08
CA ASN A 183 9.03 11.56 13.01
C ASN A 183 8.54 10.18 12.53
N LYS A 184 9.39 9.16 12.78
CA LYS A 184 9.07 7.76 12.54
C LYS A 184 9.05 7.01 13.86
N GLY A 185 8.04 6.19 14.07
CA GLY A 185 7.90 5.37 15.26
C GLY A 185 7.29 4.02 14.94
N SER A 186 7.13 3.23 15.97
CA SER A 186 6.39 1.97 15.91
C SER A 186 5.57 1.78 17.18
N GLY A 187 4.56 0.95 17.12
CA GLY A 187 3.68 0.67 18.23
C GLY A 187 2.90 -0.62 18.03
N GLN A 188 1.88 -0.80 18.83
CA GLN A 188 0.95 -1.91 18.72
C GLN A 188 -0.47 -1.37 18.81
N ASP A 189 -1.40 -2.06 18.12
CA ASP A 189 -2.83 -1.86 18.33
C ASP A 189 -3.30 -2.53 19.64
N GLU A 190 -4.59 -2.47 19.93
CA GLU A 190 -5.19 -3.08 21.14
C GLU A 190 -5.05 -4.61 21.15
N ASP A 191 -4.93 -5.24 19.98
CA ASP A 191 -4.74 -6.67 19.83
C ASP A 191 -3.26 -7.10 19.85
N GLY A 192 -2.33 -6.16 20.06
CA GLY A 192 -0.89 -6.39 20.10
C GLY A 192 -0.23 -6.51 18.72
N ASN A 193 -0.94 -6.21 17.63
CA ASN A 193 -0.38 -6.24 16.28
C ASN A 193 0.59 -5.09 16.07
N PHE A 194 1.74 -5.38 15.48
CA PHE A 194 2.79 -4.40 15.25
C PHE A 194 2.46 -3.44 14.11
N MET A 195 2.70 -2.16 14.35
CA MET A 195 2.46 -1.07 13.41
C MET A 195 3.66 -0.16 13.26
N GLU A 196 3.84 0.38 12.07
CA GLU A 196 4.65 1.56 11.80
C GLU A 196 3.77 2.81 11.98
N ILE A 197 4.36 3.86 12.57
CA ILE A 197 3.71 5.15 12.83
C ILE A 197 4.56 6.22 12.16
N LEU A 198 3.99 6.90 11.17
CA LEU A 198 4.68 7.92 10.37
C LEU A 198 3.99 9.26 10.51
N GLU A 199 4.72 10.25 11.01
CA GLU A 199 4.24 11.64 11.01
C GLU A 199 4.34 12.21 9.60
N ILE A 200 3.24 12.77 9.11
CA ILE A 200 3.20 13.45 7.82
C ILE A 200 3.47 14.93 8.01
N SER A 201 4.41 15.44 7.21
CA SER A 201 4.63 16.87 7.03
C SER A 201 4.01 17.29 5.70
N LEU A 202 2.98 18.12 5.74
CA LEU A 202 2.34 18.68 4.56
C LEU A 202 2.91 20.07 4.25
N LYS A 203 2.83 20.46 2.97
CA LYS A 203 3.18 21.84 2.55
C LYS A 203 2.27 22.89 3.19
N VAL A 204 1.03 22.51 3.50
CA VAL A 204 0.00 23.36 4.14
C VAL A 204 -0.81 22.46 5.07
N GLY A 205 -1.02 22.89 6.31
CA GLY A 205 -1.76 22.16 7.35
C GLY A 205 -0.88 21.70 8.50
N GLU A 206 -1.53 21.24 9.56
CA GLU A 206 -0.84 20.70 10.72
C GLU A 206 -0.34 19.28 10.44
N PRO A 207 0.85 18.91 10.97
CA PRO A 207 1.34 17.55 10.88
C PRO A 207 0.39 16.57 11.61
N TYR A 208 0.25 15.38 11.07
CA TYR A 208 -0.52 14.30 11.69
C TYR A 208 0.14 12.95 11.42
N SER A 209 -0.18 11.93 12.24
CA SER A 209 0.38 10.60 12.09
C SER A 209 -0.52 9.69 11.28
N LEU A 210 0.09 8.83 10.45
CA LEU A 210 -0.54 7.67 9.84
C LEU A 210 -0.01 6.38 10.46
N PHE A 211 -0.90 5.42 10.61
CA PHE A 211 -0.68 4.12 11.20
C PHE A 211 -0.77 3.04 10.12
N PHE A 212 0.28 2.21 10.00
CA PHE A 212 0.38 1.14 9.02
C PHE A 212 0.60 -0.19 9.73
N ILE A 213 -0.30 -1.16 9.55
CA ILE A 213 -0.15 -2.47 10.15
C ILE A 213 0.79 -3.35 9.32
N ILE A 214 1.86 -3.86 9.95
CA ILE A 214 2.92 -4.70 9.36
C ILE A 214 3.23 -5.92 10.24
N GLN A 215 2.26 -6.39 11.02
CA GLN A 215 2.44 -7.54 11.92
C GLN A 215 2.94 -8.79 11.18
N HIS A 216 2.40 -9.08 10.00
CA HIS A 216 2.81 -10.21 9.17
C HIS A 216 4.29 -10.12 8.73
N ALA A 217 4.82 -8.92 8.50
CA ALA A 217 6.23 -8.71 8.18
C ALA A 217 7.12 -9.00 9.39
N LYS A 218 6.72 -8.55 10.59
CA LYS A 218 7.40 -8.87 11.84
C LYS A 218 7.43 -10.38 12.12
N GLU A 219 6.29 -11.06 11.96
CA GLU A 219 6.18 -12.51 12.15
C GLU A 219 7.06 -13.30 11.17
N LYS A 220 7.21 -12.82 9.93
CA LYS A 220 8.06 -13.49 8.93
C LYS A 220 9.52 -13.54 9.37
N VAL A 221 10.03 -12.43 9.92
CA VAL A 221 11.41 -12.38 10.47
C VAL A 221 11.59 -13.29 11.67
N GLN A 222 10.57 -13.36 12.55
CA GLN A 222 10.65 -14.21 13.75
C GLN A 222 10.64 -15.70 13.43
N LYS A 223 9.96 -16.12 12.36
CA LYS A 223 9.89 -17.53 11.92
C LYS A 223 11.12 -17.96 11.10
N GLY A 224 11.90 -17.02 10.59
CA GLY A 224 13.14 -17.27 9.83
C GLY A 224 14.40 -17.37 10.71
N LYS A 225 14.25 -17.15 12.02
CA LYS A 225 15.30 -17.34 13.04
C LYS A 225 15.14 -18.68 13.73
#